data_232daae9ebd0a1d74e598441417d74f0
#
_entry.id   232daae9ebd0a1d74e598441417d74f0
#
_cell.length_a   1.000
_cell.length_b   1.000
_cell.length_c   1.000
_cell.angle_alpha   90.00
_cell.angle_beta   90.00
_cell.angle_gamma   90.00
#
_symmetry.space_group_name_H-M   'P 1'
#
loop_
_entity.id
_entity.type
_entity.pdbx_description
1 polymer ?
#
loop_
_entity_poly.entity_id
_entity_poly.type
_entity_poly.pdbx_seq_one_letter_code
_entity_poly.pdbx_strand_id
1 'polypeptide(L)'
;WAAALSGVPADRIERLAHELCDTRSLVNTSWSLQRADHGEQPFWALVSLAACIGQIGLPGGGFGVGYGAANLMGSPHHRFAGPVLSQGRNAVDDFIPVARIADLLLHPGESFQYNGRTHRYADIRLVYWAGGNPFHHHQDLNRLIMAWRRPESIIVHEQVWNATAKMA
;
A
#
# COMPACT_ATOMS: atom_id res chain seq x y z
N TRP A 1 -20.46 4.88 20.35
CA TRP A 1 -19.70 3.81 19.73
C TRP A 1 -18.30 4.28 19.31
N ALA A 2 -18.20 5.25 18.41
CA ALA A 2 -16.91 5.72 17.90
C ALA A 2 -15.96 6.23 19.00
N ALA A 3 -16.47 6.99 19.96
CA ALA A 3 -15.71 7.48 21.09
C ALA A 3 -15.15 6.35 21.98
N ALA A 4 -15.95 5.30 22.21
CA ALA A 4 -15.51 4.14 22.98
C ALA A 4 -14.39 3.36 22.30
N LEU A 5 -14.40 3.27 20.97
CA LEU A 5 -13.36 2.56 20.20
C LEU A 5 -12.10 3.38 20.01
N SER A 6 -12.23 4.67 19.71
CA SER A 6 -11.10 5.52 19.37
C SER A 6 -10.43 6.18 20.57
N GLY A 7 -11.10 6.23 21.72
CA GLY A 7 -10.67 7.04 22.86
C GLY A 7 -10.83 8.56 22.66
N VAL A 8 -11.40 8.99 21.52
CA VAL A 8 -11.70 10.41 21.27
C VAL A 8 -13.06 10.76 21.87
N PRO A 9 -13.20 11.81 22.69
CA PRO A 9 -14.48 12.22 23.25
C PRO A 9 -15.55 12.49 22.18
N ALA A 10 -16.79 12.10 22.43
CA ALA A 10 -17.88 12.21 21.45
C ALA A 10 -18.11 13.66 20.99
N ASP A 11 -18.07 14.60 21.92
CA ASP A 11 -18.20 16.06 21.62
C ASP A 11 -17.12 16.58 20.68
N ARG A 12 -15.92 15.98 20.73
CA ARG A 12 -14.83 16.31 19.81
C ARG A 12 -15.11 15.79 18.40
N ILE A 13 -15.65 14.56 18.28
CA ILE A 13 -16.01 13.97 17.00
C ILE A 13 -17.16 14.77 16.36
N GLU A 14 -18.18 15.09 17.12
CA GLU A 14 -19.32 15.90 16.65
C GLU A 14 -18.90 17.29 16.21
N ARG A 15 -18.08 17.98 17.02
CA ARG A 15 -17.56 19.29 16.65
C ARG A 15 -16.75 19.25 15.36
N LEU A 16 -15.84 18.28 15.18
CA LEU A 16 -15.08 18.15 13.95
C LEU A 16 -16.00 17.92 12.75
N ALA A 17 -17.05 17.14 12.89
CA ALA A 17 -18.03 16.89 11.81
C ALA A 17 -18.71 18.22 11.38
N HIS A 18 -19.13 19.06 12.33
CA HIS A 18 -19.70 20.38 12.04
C HIS A 18 -18.67 21.31 11.38
N GLU A 19 -17.45 21.40 11.91
CA GLU A 19 -16.39 22.21 11.35
C GLU A 19 -16.08 21.83 9.89
N LEU A 20 -16.06 20.54 9.57
CA LEU A 20 -15.83 20.03 8.21
C LEU A 20 -16.97 20.41 7.25
N CYS A 21 -18.22 20.48 7.73
CA CYS A 21 -19.38 20.87 6.94
C CYS A 21 -19.45 22.39 6.73
N ASP A 22 -19.10 23.16 7.76
CA ASP A 22 -19.25 24.62 7.78
C ASP A 22 -18.10 25.32 7.08
N THR A 23 -16.99 24.65 6.84
CA THR A 23 -15.79 25.22 6.20
C THR A 23 -15.44 24.56 4.87
N ARG A 24 -14.62 25.22 4.06
CA ARG A 24 -14.00 24.58 2.89
C ARG A 24 -12.93 23.61 3.35
N SER A 25 -13.20 22.32 3.21
CA SER A 25 -12.39 21.27 3.80
C SER A 25 -11.83 20.28 2.77
N LEU A 26 -10.50 20.10 2.80
CA LEU A 26 -9.80 19.01 2.12
C LEU A 26 -9.42 17.97 3.18
N VAL A 27 -10.01 16.79 3.10
CA VAL A 27 -9.62 15.67 3.95
C VAL A 27 -8.41 14.97 3.34
N ASN A 28 -7.29 14.99 4.04
CA ASN A 28 -6.04 14.40 3.56
C ASN A 28 -5.48 13.37 4.53
N THR A 29 -4.84 12.34 4.01
CA THR A 29 -4.22 11.31 4.82
C THR A 29 -2.84 10.90 4.30
N SER A 30 -2.05 10.30 5.17
CA SER A 30 -0.74 9.72 4.86
C SER A 30 -0.86 8.39 4.14
N TRP A 31 0.07 8.08 3.26
CA TRP A 31 0.19 6.76 2.61
C TRP A 31 0.50 5.62 3.59
N SER A 32 1.07 5.92 4.74
CA SER A 32 1.49 4.91 5.71
C SER A 32 0.35 4.08 6.29
N LEU A 33 -0.89 4.56 6.27
CA LEU A 33 -2.06 3.85 6.78
C LEU A 33 -2.28 2.49 6.10
N GLN A 34 -1.88 2.35 4.83
CA GLN A 34 -1.98 1.09 4.09
C GLN A 34 -1.10 -0.05 4.66
N ARG A 35 -0.13 0.27 5.53
CA ARG A 35 0.82 -0.69 6.08
C ARG A 35 0.29 -1.44 7.31
N ALA A 36 -1.01 -1.55 7.45
CA ALA A 36 -1.69 -2.28 8.50
C ALA A 36 -2.57 -3.37 7.91
N ASP A 37 -3.01 -4.29 8.74
CA ASP A 37 -4.07 -5.23 8.37
C ASP A 37 -5.31 -4.43 7.97
N HIS A 38 -5.93 -4.80 6.84
CA HIS A 38 -7.02 -4.03 6.23
C HIS A 38 -6.70 -2.54 6.02
N GLY A 39 -5.46 -2.20 5.70
CA GLY A 39 -4.97 -0.83 5.56
C GLY A 39 -5.67 -0.01 4.45
N GLU A 40 -6.42 -0.64 3.55
CA GLU A 40 -7.27 0.03 2.57
C GLU A 40 -8.53 0.66 3.20
N GLN A 41 -9.03 0.14 4.32
CA GLN A 41 -10.27 0.59 4.94
C GLN A 41 -10.25 2.07 5.39
N PRO A 42 -9.18 2.59 6.01
CA PRO A 42 -9.09 4.01 6.33
C PRO A 42 -9.24 4.94 5.13
N PHE A 43 -8.69 4.55 3.96
CA PHE A 43 -8.84 5.35 2.73
C PHE A 43 -10.28 5.37 2.24
N TRP A 44 -10.97 4.24 2.29
CA TRP A 44 -12.40 4.14 1.93
C TRP A 44 -13.26 4.97 2.87
N ALA A 45 -12.97 4.94 4.17
CA ALA A 45 -13.67 5.75 5.15
C ALA A 45 -13.48 7.25 4.90
N LEU A 46 -12.25 7.67 4.55
CA LEU A 46 -11.95 9.07 4.23
C LEU A 46 -12.62 9.54 2.93
N VAL A 47 -12.64 8.71 1.89
CA VAL A 47 -13.39 9.02 0.66
C VAL A 47 -14.88 9.16 0.97
N SER A 48 -15.44 8.26 1.77
CA SER A 48 -16.84 8.33 2.19
C SER A 48 -17.13 9.58 3.02
N LEU A 49 -16.25 9.95 3.95
CA LEU A 49 -16.35 11.19 4.72
C LEU A 49 -16.34 12.42 3.80
N ALA A 50 -15.38 12.48 2.86
CA ALA A 50 -15.29 13.58 1.89
C ALA A 50 -16.55 13.68 1.02
N ALA A 51 -17.14 12.55 0.64
CA ALA A 51 -18.40 12.50 -0.10
C ALA A 51 -19.57 13.02 0.76
N CYS A 52 -19.64 12.63 2.03
CA CYS A 52 -20.68 13.12 2.96
C CYS A 52 -20.62 14.64 3.18
N ILE A 53 -19.41 15.21 3.20
CA ILE A 53 -19.22 16.67 3.29
C ILE A 53 -19.69 17.39 2.03
N GLY A 54 -19.79 16.69 0.89
CA GLY A 54 -20.29 17.25 -0.38
C GLY A 54 -19.34 18.21 -1.08
N GLN A 55 -18.02 18.15 -0.78
CA GLN A 55 -17.05 19.12 -1.32
C GLN A 55 -16.08 18.51 -2.37
N ILE A 56 -16.26 17.25 -2.75
CA ILE A 56 -15.45 16.61 -3.80
C ILE A 56 -15.66 17.37 -5.12
N GLY A 57 -14.54 17.72 -5.77
CA GLY A 57 -14.55 18.49 -7.01
C GLY A 57 -14.62 20.01 -6.84
N LEU A 58 -14.78 20.52 -5.62
CA LEU A 58 -14.72 21.96 -5.35
C LEU A 58 -13.28 22.41 -5.12
N PRO A 59 -12.87 23.60 -5.62
CA PRO A 59 -11.54 24.12 -5.37
C PRO A 59 -11.23 24.22 -3.86
N GLY A 60 -10.13 23.57 -3.41
CA GLY A 60 -9.74 23.54 -2.00
C GLY A 60 -10.57 22.63 -1.10
N GLY A 61 -11.48 21.84 -1.66
CA GLY A 61 -12.26 20.82 -0.95
C GLY A 61 -11.98 19.40 -1.43
N GLY A 62 -12.62 18.43 -0.78
CA GLY A 62 -12.63 17.04 -1.21
C GLY A 62 -11.61 16.15 -0.50
N PHE A 63 -11.01 15.24 -1.22
CA PHE A 63 -10.15 14.20 -0.68
C PHE A 63 -8.75 14.22 -1.34
N GLY A 64 -7.73 13.98 -0.53
CA GLY A 64 -6.35 13.85 -1.01
C GLY A 64 -5.58 12.77 -0.26
N VAL A 65 -4.55 12.21 -0.91
CA VAL A 65 -3.63 11.24 -0.32
C VAL A 65 -2.21 11.68 -0.55
N GLY A 66 -1.42 11.74 0.52
CA GLY A 66 0.02 11.96 0.42
C GLY A 66 0.45 13.36 -0.04
N TYR A 67 -0.41 14.35 0.03
CA TYR A 67 0.01 15.74 -0.22
C TYR A 67 1.14 16.15 0.72
N GLY A 68 2.26 16.58 0.14
CA GLY A 68 3.48 16.90 0.87
C GLY A 68 4.31 15.70 1.31
N ALA A 69 3.85 14.47 1.08
CA ALA A 69 4.59 13.25 1.42
C ALA A 69 5.60 12.82 0.35
N ALA A 70 5.46 13.29 -0.87
CA ALA A 70 6.38 12.99 -1.96
C ALA A 70 6.96 14.29 -2.52
N ASN A 71 8.23 14.53 -2.25
CA ASN A 71 9.00 15.57 -2.90
C ASN A 71 9.60 15.00 -4.18
N LEU A 72 9.02 15.34 -5.31
CA LEU A 72 9.66 15.08 -6.60
C LEU A 72 10.87 16.00 -6.74
N MET A 73 12.03 15.40 -6.94
CA MET A 73 13.25 16.18 -7.24
C MET A 73 13.12 16.82 -8.62
N GLY A 74 13.62 18.05 -8.74
CA GLY A 74 13.60 18.83 -9.97
C GLY A 74 12.31 19.64 -10.16
N SER A 75 12.19 20.28 -11.32
CA SER A 75 11.04 21.09 -11.65
C SER A 75 9.86 20.24 -12.11
N PRO A 76 8.68 20.39 -11.52
CA PRO A 76 7.48 19.70 -11.99
C PRO A 76 7.01 20.16 -13.38
N HIS A 77 7.47 21.34 -13.83
CA HIS A 77 7.07 21.96 -15.10
C HIS A 77 7.97 21.62 -16.28
N HIS A 78 9.20 21.13 -16.01
CA HIS A 78 10.19 20.81 -17.01
C HIS A 78 10.59 19.33 -16.93
N ARG A 79 9.66 18.46 -17.31
CA ARG A 79 9.94 17.03 -17.42
C ARG A 79 10.45 16.72 -18.82
N PHE A 80 11.57 16.03 -18.90
CA PHE A 80 12.06 15.45 -20.14
C PHE A 80 12.21 13.94 -19.98
N ALA A 81 12.03 13.21 -21.08
CA ALA A 81 12.29 11.78 -21.09
C ALA A 81 13.82 11.58 -21.05
N GLY A 82 14.31 11.10 -19.92
CA GLY A 82 15.71 10.70 -19.78
C GLY A 82 16.00 9.35 -20.44
N PRO A 83 17.26 8.97 -20.54
CA PRO A 83 17.62 7.63 -21.02
C PRO A 83 17.08 6.57 -20.05
N VAL A 84 16.52 5.50 -20.60
CA VAL A 84 16.04 4.35 -19.87
C VAL A 84 16.69 3.07 -20.38
N LEU A 85 16.90 2.12 -19.47
CA LEU A 85 17.33 0.79 -19.87
C LEU A 85 16.18 0.07 -20.57
N SER A 86 16.45 -0.58 -21.69
CA SER A 86 15.47 -1.41 -22.37
C SER A 86 15.08 -2.57 -21.47
N GLN A 87 13.77 -2.72 -21.23
CA GLN A 87 13.23 -3.78 -20.38
C GLN A 87 12.77 -5.00 -21.19
N GLY A 88 12.74 -4.90 -22.51
CA GLY A 88 12.23 -5.96 -23.37
C GLY A 88 10.76 -6.28 -23.12
N ARG A 89 10.36 -7.51 -23.40
CA ARG A 89 9.01 -8.01 -23.15
C ARG A 89 9.05 -9.11 -22.11
N ASN A 90 8.21 -9.00 -21.06
CA ASN A 90 8.02 -10.08 -20.12
C ASN A 90 7.25 -11.22 -20.80
N ALA A 91 7.77 -12.44 -20.72
CA ALA A 91 7.09 -13.63 -21.23
C ALA A 91 5.97 -14.12 -20.29
N VAL A 92 5.96 -13.67 -19.05
CA VAL A 92 4.96 -14.01 -18.05
C VAL A 92 4.03 -12.82 -17.86
N ASP A 93 2.77 -13.02 -18.18
CA ASP A 93 1.69 -12.00 -18.13
C ASP A 93 0.90 -12.07 -16.81
N ASP A 94 1.51 -12.61 -15.75
CA ASP A 94 0.86 -12.77 -14.46
C ASP A 94 1.55 -11.95 -13.36
N PHE A 95 0.83 -11.65 -12.31
CA PHE A 95 1.31 -10.88 -11.17
C PHE A 95 0.57 -11.28 -9.90
N ILE A 96 1.09 -10.86 -8.76
CA ILE A 96 0.39 -10.93 -7.49
C ILE A 96 0.36 -9.56 -6.81
N PRO A 97 -0.67 -9.24 -6.03
CA PRO A 97 -0.63 -8.09 -5.14
C PRO A 97 0.51 -8.24 -4.12
N VAL A 98 1.20 -7.15 -3.79
CA VAL A 98 2.33 -7.15 -2.83
C VAL A 98 1.94 -7.75 -1.47
N ALA A 99 0.73 -7.48 -1.00
CA ALA A 99 0.23 -8.02 0.27
C ALA A 99 0.06 -9.55 0.27
N ARG A 100 0.12 -10.21 -0.89
CA ARG A 100 -0.09 -11.67 -1.03
C ARG A 100 1.19 -12.47 -1.26
N ILE A 101 2.35 -11.90 -0.98
CA ILE A 101 3.62 -12.62 -1.12
C ILE A 101 3.64 -13.88 -0.25
N ALA A 102 3.20 -13.80 1.00
CA ALA A 102 3.13 -14.95 1.89
C ALA A 102 2.15 -16.01 1.36
N ASP A 103 0.98 -15.61 0.86
CA ASP A 103 0.01 -16.52 0.25
C ASP A 103 0.58 -17.23 -0.98
N LEU A 104 1.21 -16.49 -1.88
CA LEU A 104 1.86 -17.04 -3.07
C LEU A 104 2.83 -18.18 -2.71
N LEU A 105 3.66 -17.96 -1.72
CA LEU A 105 4.70 -18.91 -1.33
C LEU A 105 4.13 -20.11 -0.56
N LEU A 106 3.07 -19.92 0.23
CA LEU A 106 2.47 -20.97 1.06
C LEU A 106 1.45 -21.83 0.30
N HIS A 107 0.79 -21.28 -0.70
CA HIS A 107 -0.35 -21.89 -1.37
C HIS A 107 -0.17 -22.03 -2.90
N PRO A 108 0.94 -22.62 -3.38
CA PRO A 108 1.15 -22.77 -4.82
C PRO A 108 0.00 -23.56 -5.45
N GLY A 109 -0.50 -23.06 -6.59
CA GLY A 109 -1.59 -23.67 -7.33
C GLY A 109 -3.01 -23.30 -6.86
N GLU A 110 -3.16 -22.67 -5.69
CA GLU A 110 -4.48 -22.19 -5.25
C GLU A 110 -4.92 -20.94 -6.03
N SER A 111 -6.23 -20.79 -6.16
CA SER A 111 -6.82 -19.63 -6.85
C SER A 111 -7.16 -18.51 -5.87
N PHE A 112 -7.01 -17.27 -6.34
CA PHE A 112 -7.43 -16.08 -5.58
C PHE A 112 -8.15 -15.08 -6.48
N GLN A 113 -8.97 -14.24 -5.87
CA GLN A 113 -9.71 -13.18 -6.56
C GLN A 113 -8.97 -11.85 -6.43
N TYR A 114 -8.84 -11.13 -7.55
CA TYR A 114 -8.31 -9.78 -7.55
C TYR A 114 -8.91 -8.97 -8.71
N ASN A 115 -9.44 -7.80 -8.43
CA ASN A 115 -10.08 -6.90 -9.40
C ASN A 115 -11.09 -7.60 -10.31
N GLY A 116 -11.95 -8.45 -9.74
CA GLY A 116 -12.99 -9.17 -10.47
C GLY A 116 -12.49 -10.30 -11.38
N ARG A 117 -11.21 -10.68 -11.26
CA ARG A 117 -10.61 -11.79 -12.00
C ARG A 117 -10.10 -12.87 -11.06
N THR A 118 -10.11 -14.10 -11.54
CA THR A 118 -9.50 -15.23 -10.85
C THR A 118 -8.07 -15.39 -11.34
N HIS A 119 -7.14 -15.37 -10.41
CA HIS A 119 -5.71 -15.65 -10.62
C HIS A 119 -5.32 -16.94 -9.91
N ARG A 120 -4.14 -17.44 -10.18
CA ARG A 120 -3.61 -18.65 -9.55
C ARG A 120 -2.18 -18.40 -9.07
N TYR A 121 -1.88 -18.83 -7.86
CA TYR A 121 -0.51 -18.73 -7.34
C TYR A 121 0.44 -19.67 -8.10
N ALA A 122 1.55 -19.12 -8.58
CA ALA A 122 2.60 -19.90 -9.19
C ALA A 122 3.40 -20.68 -8.14
N ASP A 123 4.03 -21.78 -8.53
CA ASP A 123 5.00 -22.50 -7.71
C ASP A 123 6.36 -21.80 -7.82
N ILE A 124 6.68 -20.97 -6.81
CA ILE A 124 7.91 -20.17 -6.79
C ILE A 124 9.04 -20.95 -6.13
N ARG A 125 10.07 -21.23 -6.92
CA ARG A 125 11.28 -21.92 -6.46
C ARG A 125 12.45 -20.99 -6.21
N LEU A 126 12.51 -19.86 -6.91
CA LEU A 126 13.53 -18.83 -6.75
C LEU A 126 12.87 -17.50 -6.46
N VAL A 127 13.30 -16.83 -5.42
CA VAL A 127 13.01 -15.43 -5.14
C VAL A 127 14.25 -14.60 -5.44
N TYR A 128 14.12 -13.63 -6.36
CA TYR A 128 15.14 -12.64 -6.62
C TYR A 128 14.63 -11.27 -6.15
N TRP A 129 15.17 -10.81 -5.04
CA TRP A 129 14.71 -9.59 -4.38
C TRP A 129 15.71 -8.45 -4.57
N ALA A 130 15.32 -7.40 -5.23
CA ALA A 130 16.15 -6.23 -5.49
C ALA A 130 15.47 -4.97 -4.94
N GLY A 131 16.04 -4.42 -3.87
CA GLY A 131 15.51 -3.24 -3.17
C GLY A 131 14.24 -3.50 -2.35
N GLY A 132 13.96 -2.60 -1.41
CA GLY A 132 12.87 -2.75 -0.46
C GLY A 132 13.19 -3.70 0.69
N ASN A 133 12.39 -3.61 1.76
CA ASN A 133 12.63 -4.40 2.96
C ASN A 133 11.32 -5.00 3.50
N PRO A 134 10.79 -6.07 2.85
CA PRO A 134 9.52 -6.69 3.22
C PRO A 134 9.49 -7.15 4.67
N PHE A 135 10.62 -7.61 5.23
CA PHE A 135 10.73 -8.00 6.64
C PHE A 135 10.71 -6.81 7.62
N HIS A 136 10.51 -5.60 7.12
CA HIS A 136 10.28 -4.42 7.94
C HIS A 136 8.86 -3.88 7.81
N HIS A 137 8.23 -4.01 6.65
CA HIS A 137 6.96 -3.33 6.38
C HIS A 137 5.85 -4.23 5.81
N HIS A 138 6.09 -5.54 5.64
CA HIS A 138 5.04 -6.47 5.21
C HIS A 138 4.07 -6.77 6.36
N GLN A 139 2.82 -7.08 6.01
CA GLN A 139 1.83 -7.56 6.96
C GLN A 139 2.22 -8.93 7.46
N ASP A 140 1.93 -9.24 8.72
CA ASP A 140 2.18 -10.54 9.35
C ASP A 140 3.58 -11.12 9.06
N LEU A 141 4.59 -10.53 9.69
CA LEU A 141 5.99 -10.95 9.50
C LEU A 141 6.22 -12.41 9.93
N ASN A 142 5.50 -12.92 10.91
CA ASN A 142 5.64 -14.31 11.34
C ASN A 142 5.21 -15.27 10.22
N ARG A 143 4.11 -14.96 9.55
CA ARG A 143 3.65 -15.72 8.40
C ARG A 143 4.60 -15.60 7.21
N LEU A 144 5.14 -14.41 6.96
CA LEU A 144 6.14 -14.18 5.92
C LEU A 144 7.42 -15.01 6.17
N ILE A 145 7.91 -15.11 7.41
CA ILE A 145 9.06 -15.94 7.78
C ILE A 145 8.81 -17.40 7.43
N MET A 146 7.64 -17.93 7.70
CA MET A 146 7.28 -19.32 7.32
C MET A 146 7.22 -19.49 5.80
N ALA A 147 6.61 -18.53 5.11
CA ALA A 147 6.50 -18.53 3.66
C ALA A 147 7.87 -18.45 2.98
N TRP A 148 8.78 -17.64 3.51
CA TRP A 148 10.11 -17.42 2.96
C TRP A 148 11.02 -18.66 2.97
N ARG A 149 10.67 -19.67 3.76
CA ARG A 149 11.39 -20.96 3.82
C ARG A 149 10.95 -21.94 2.73
N ARG A 150 9.95 -21.60 1.91
CA ARG A 150 9.41 -22.50 0.87
C ARG A 150 10.22 -22.50 -0.42
N PRO A 151 10.71 -21.36 -0.95
CA PRO A 151 11.56 -21.36 -2.14
C PRO A 151 12.86 -22.14 -1.92
N GLU A 152 13.36 -22.76 -2.99
CA GLU A 152 14.65 -23.48 -2.98
C GLU A 152 15.84 -22.52 -2.87
N SER A 153 15.69 -21.32 -3.39
CA SER A 153 16.75 -20.29 -3.40
C SER A 153 16.18 -18.91 -3.23
N ILE A 154 16.91 -18.08 -2.48
CA ILE A 154 16.59 -16.67 -2.30
C ILE A 154 17.86 -15.86 -2.55
N ILE A 155 17.75 -14.89 -3.44
CA ILE A 155 18.82 -13.93 -3.76
C ILE A 155 18.31 -12.54 -3.38
N VAL A 156 19.08 -11.80 -2.59
CA VAL A 156 18.76 -10.44 -2.16
C VAL A 156 19.86 -9.49 -2.61
N HIS A 157 19.48 -8.45 -3.35
CA HIS A 157 20.35 -7.34 -3.71
C HIS A 157 20.02 -6.14 -2.83
N GLU A 158 20.92 -5.85 -1.90
CA GLU A 158 20.79 -4.74 -0.96
C GLU A 158 22.12 -4.03 -0.73
N GLN A 159 22.04 -2.76 -0.38
CA GLN A 159 23.21 -1.94 -0.06
C GLN A 159 23.68 -2.12 1.39
N VAL A 160 22.80 -2.56 2.26
CA VAL A 160 23.03 -2.75 3.68
C VAL A 160 22.49 -4.10 4.14
N TRP A 161 23.05 -4.64 5.21
CA TRP A 161 22.60 -5.89 5.82
C TRP A 161 21.30 -5.69 6.60
N ASN A 162 20.20 -5.46 5.86
CA ASN A 162 18.87 -5.22 6.44
C ASN A 162 18.17 -6.52 6.89
N ALA A 163 16.91 -6.39 7.37
CA ALA A 163 16.16 -7.55 7.84
C ALA A 163 15.90 -8.57 6.72
N THR A 164 15.61 -8.12 5.49
CA THR A 164 15.38 -9.00 4.34
C THR A 164 16.64 -9.75 3.94
N ALA A 165 17.80 -9.08 3.91
CA ALA A 165 19.08 -9.73 3.62
C ALA A 165 19.48 -10.80 4.67
N LYS A 166 19.06 -10.63 5.92
CA LYS A 166 19.28 -11.62 6.96
C LYS A 166 18.42 -12.88 6.82
N MET A 167 17.39 -12.82 6.00
CA MET A 167 16.43 -13.91 5.78
C MET A 167 16.66 -14.64 4.45
N ALA A 168 17.67 -14.23 3.67
CA ALA A 168 18.09 -14.87 2.43
C ALA A 168 18.95 -16.12 2.67
#